data_ff68af03350e289f61d37ed51cee1205
#
_entry.id   ff68af03350e289f61d37ed51cee1205
#
_cell.length_a   1.000
_cell.length_b   1.000
_cell.length_c   1.000
_cell.angle_alpha   90.00
_cell.angle_beta   90.00
_cell.angle_gamma   90.00
#
_symmetry.space_group_name_H-M   'P 1'
#
loop_
_entity.id
_entity.type
_entity.pdbx_description
1 polymer ?
#
loop_
_entity_poly.entity_id
_entity_poly.type
_entity_poly.pdbx_seq_one_letter_code
_entity_poly.pdbx_strand_id
1 'polypeptide(L)'
;MTFLMILFTVAVGVTVYIICSVMAANWSPAEGKIRFTLAIAAVVLIGGWSWFYSWKHSPQREIEAQIKDCGNTTMAFVMSQNFVKQRLKSPATAQFPYVNDQGVDVVPDGECGFQVSAYVDSQNGFGALIRSSYRASISYDRATKLWRVSDLNIQ
;
A
#
# COMPACT_ATOMS: atom_id res chain seq x y z
N MET A 1 7.55 -1.53 -12.48
CA MET A 1 6.70 -1.05 -13.59
C MET A 1 7.21 0.21 -14.27
N THR A 2 7.76 1.17 -13.58
CA THR A 2 8.44 2.35 -14.18
C THR A 2 9.60 1.95 -15.11
N PHE A 3 10.32 0.88 -14.80
CA PHE A 3 11.40 0.35 -15.63
C PHE A 3 10.91 -0.13 -17.01
N LEU A 4 9.74 -0.77 -17.06
CA LEU A 4 9.14 -1.23 -18.30
C LEU A 4 8.72 -0.07 -19.22
N MET A 5 8.23 1.03 -18.65
CA MET A 5 7.89 2.25 -19.41
C MET A 5 9.13 2.98 -19.91
N ILE A 6 10.21 2.97 -19.15
CA ILE A 6 11.51 3.51 -19.60
C ILE A 6 12.01 2.70 -20.78
N LEU A 7 11.97 1.37 -20.71
CA LEU A 7 12.33 0.50 -21.84
C LEU A 7 11.48 0.77 -23.08
N PHE A 8 10.17 0.95 -22.89
CA PHE A 8 9.26 1.28 -23.98
C PHE A 8 9.63 2.62 -24.66
N THR A 9 9.90 3.67 -23.88
CA THR A 9 10.30 4.97 -24.44
C THR A 9 11.64 4.90 -25.18
N VAL A 10 12.60 4.14 -24.65
CA VAL A 10 13.90 3.92 -25.32
C VAL A 10 13.72 3.14 -26.62
N ALA A 11 12.91 2.06 -26.61
CA ALA A 11 12.64 1.27 -27.80
C ALA A 11 11.96 2.10 -28.92
N VAL A 12 10.97 2.92 -28.56
CA VAL A 12 10.33 3.84 -29.53
C VAL A 12 11.32 4.88 -30.05
N GLY A 13 12.17 5.44 -29.19
CA GLY A 13 13.21 6.39 -29.60
C GLY A 13 14.22 5.77 -30.61
N VAL A 14 14.69 4.56 -30.33
CA VAL A 14 15.62 3.83 -31.21
C VAL A 14 14.95 3.50 -32.55
N THR A 15 13.71 3.01 -32.55
CA THR A 15 13.00 2.70 -33.81
C THR A 15 12.76 3.95 -34.66
N VAL A 16 12.37 5.06 -34.05
CA VAL A 16 12.23 6.36 -34.76
C VAL A 16 13.56 6.83 -35.34
N TYR A 17 14.66 6.72 -34.57
CA TYR A 17 15.99 7.08 -35.04
C TYR A 17 16.41 6.24 -36.26
N ILE A 18 16.21 4.91 -36.21
CA ILE A 18 16.51 4.01 -37.35
C ILE A 18 15.68 4.39 -38.57
N ILE A 19 14.36 4.59 -38.42
CA ILE A 19 13.49 4.98 -39.53
C ILE A 19 13.94 6.32 -40.14
N CYS A 20 14.22 7.30 -39.33
CA CYS A 20 14.69 8.62 -39.79
C CYS A 20 16.05 8.52 -40.52
N SER A 21 16.99 7.72 -40.03
CA SER A 21 18.30 7.54 -40.65
C SER A 21 18.23 6.82 -42.01
N VAL A 22 17.39 5.78 -42.12
CA VAL A 22 17.13 5.09 -43.39
C VAL A 22 16.44 5.98 -44.42
N MET A 23 15.46 6.81 -43.98
CA MET A 23 14.79 7.77 -44.85
C MET A 23 15.72 8.88 -45.33
N ALA A 24 16.63 9.36 -44.46
CA ALA A 24 17.61 10.37 -44.83
C ALA A 24 18.65 9.82 -45.84
N ALA A 25 19.03 8.55 -45.74
CA ALA A 25 20.01 7.92 -46.63
C ALA A 25 19.48 7.61 -48.02
N ASN A 26 18.16 7.36 -48.18
CA ASN A 26 17.60 6.82 -49.41
C ASN A 26 16.69 7.82 -50.17
N TRP A 27 16.41 9.03 -49.67
CA TRP A 27 15.43 9.93 -50.29
C TRP A 27 15.71 11.43 -50.05
N SER A 28 15.83 12.20 -51.12
CA SER A 28 15.64 13.65 -51.09
C SER A 28 14.32 13.97 -51.81
N PRO A 29 13.39 14.76 -51.27
CA PRO A 29 13.41 15.61 -50.09
C PRO A 29 12.77 14.96 -48.87
N ALA A 30 13.56 14.59 -47.86
CA ALA A 30 13.13 13.81 -46.69
C ALA A 30 12.44 14.62 -45.58
N GLU A 31 12.54 15.96 -45.59
CA GLU A 31 12.08 16.80 -44.46
C GLU A 31 10.60 16.63 -44.08
N GLY A 32 9.70 16.53 -45.06
CA GLY A 32 8.27 16.35 -44.76
C GLY A 32 7.94 14.99 -44.14
N LYS A 33 8.66 13.94 -44.60
CA LYS A 33 8.45 12.57 -44.12
C LYS A 33 9.04 12.38 -42.72
N ILE A 34 10.18 13.02 -42.44
CA ILE A 34 10.80 13.00 -41.09
C ILE A 34 9.89 13.71 -40.09
N ARG A 35 9.32 14.86 -40.43
CA ARG A 35 8.35 15.56 -39.57
C ARG A 35 7.12 14.70 -39.28
N PHE A 36 6.63 13.99 -40.29
CA PHE A 36 5.47 13.11 -40.15
C PHE A 36 5.77 11.89 -39.22
N THR A 37 6.93 11.26 -39.35
CA THR A 37 7.32 10.14 -38.46
C THR A 37 7.54 10.60 -37.03
N LEU A 38 8.12 11.77 -36.82
CA LEU A 38 8.29 12.35 -35.49
C LEU A 38 6.93 12.68 -34.85
N ALA A 39 5.97 13.19 -35.62
CA ALA A 39 4.62 13.46 -35.14
C ALA A 39 3.91 12.16 -34.70
N ILE A 40 4.00 11.09 -35.48
CA ILE A 40 3.43 9.79 -35.11
C ILE A 40 4.09 9.26 -33.84
N ALA A 41 5.42 9.33 -33.74
CA ALA A 41 6.14 8.89 -32.54
C ALA A 41 5.71 9.68 -31.29
N ALA A 42 5.54 10.99 -31.41
CA ALA A 42 5.03 11.83 -30.31
C ALA A 42 3.62 11.42 -29.86
N VAL A 43 2.72 11.17 -30.81
CA VAL A 43 1.35 10.70 -30.51
C VAL A 43 1.36 9.34 -29.80
N VAL A 44 2.19 8.39 -30.25
CA VAL A 44 2.33 7.07 -29.61
C VAL A 44 2.88 7.18 -28.19
N LEU A 45 3.89 8.03 -27.98
CA LEU A 45 4.45 8.27 -26.65
C LEU A 45 3.42 8.93 -25.71
N ILE A 46 2.78 10.01 -26.18
CA ILE A 46 1.76 10.71 -25.36
C ILE A 46 0.59 9.77 -25.04
N GLY A 47 0.10 9.01 -26.03
CA GLY A 47 -0.96 8.03 -25.85
C GLY A 47 -0.56 6.93 -24.85
N GLY A 48 0.63 6.36 -25.00
CA GLY A 48 1.16 5.33 -24.09
C GLY A 48 1.33 5.84 -22.66
N TRP A 49 1.88 7.05 -22.49
CA TRP A 49 2.02 7.66 -21.16
C TRP A 49 0.67 8.04 -20.55
N SER A 50 -0.27 8.58 -21.33
CA SER A 50 -1.61 8.91 -20.88
C SER A 50 -2.37 7.66 -20.44
N TRP A 51 -2.33 6.60 -21.24
CA TRP A 51 -2.94 5.32 -20.89
C TRP A 51 -2.31 4.71 -19.63
N PHE A 52 -0.97 4.71 -19.52
CA PHE A 52 -0.27 4.22 -18.33
C PHE A 52 -0.62 5.04 -17.08
N TYR A 53 -0.68 6.35 -17.19
CA TYR A 53 -1.07 7.23 -16.09
C TYR A 53 -2.50 6.95 -15.64
N SER A 54 -3.45 6.86 -16.58
CA SER A 54 -4.85 6.54 -16.32
C SER A 54 -4.99 5.16 -15.66
N TRP A 55 -4.26 4.16 -16.17
CA TRP A 55 -4.27 2.81 -15.60
C TRP A 55 -3.69 2.77 -14.17
N LYS A 56 -2.63 3.53 -13.91
CA LYS A 56 -2.01 3.61 -12.57
C LYS A 56 -2.94 4.27 -11.54
N HIS A 57 -3.74 5.25 -11.96
CA HIS A 57 -4.65 6.02 -11.12
C HIS A 57 -6.11 5.58 -11.31
N SER A 58 -6.35 4.34 -11.76
CA SER A 58 -7.72 3.86 -11.93
C SER A 58 -8.41 3.73 -10.56
N PRO A 59 -9.68 4.13 -10.42
CA PRO A 59 -10.43 4.05 -9.18
C PRO A 59 -10.49 2.63 -8.60
N GLN A 60 -10.50 1.62 -9.45
CA GLN A 60 -10.52 0.22 -9.05
C GLN A 60 -9.27 -0.17 -8.25
N ARG A 61 -8.09 0.31 -8.65
CA ARG A 61 -6.85 0.05 -7.92
C ARG A 61 -6.79 0.73 -6.56
N GLU A 62 -7.37 1.89 -6.47
CA GLU A 62 -7.47 2.60 -5.18
C GLU A 62 -8.41 1.86 -4.24
N ILE A 63 -9.54 1.33 -4.75
CA ILE A 63 -10.46 0.49 -3.98
C ILE A 63 -9.79 -0.82 -3.55
N GLU A 64 -9.08 -1.51 -4.46
CA GLU A 64 -8.34 -2.73 -4.13
C GLU A 64 -7.24 -2.47 -3.08
N ALA A 65 -6.49 -1.37 -3.22
CA ALA A 65 -5.50 -0.97 -2.24
C ALA A 65 -6.15 -0.63 -0.89
N GLN A 66 -7.30 0.02 -0.89
CA GLN A 66 -8.06 0.31 0.31
C GLN A 66 -8.53 -0.98 1.00
N ILE A 67 -9.14 -1.90 0.26
CA ILE A 67 -9.58 -3.20 0.80
C ILE A 67 -8.40 -3.96 1.41
N LYS A 68 -7.26 -3.96 0.74
CA LYS A 68 -6.04 -4.63 1.22
C LYS A 68 -5.49 -3.99 2.50
N ASP A 69 -5.43 -2.67 2.55
CA ASP A 69 -4.90 -1.94 3.71
C ASP A 69 -5.88 -2.00 4.89
N CYS A 70 -7.18 -1.82 4.62
CA CYS A 70 -8.23 -1.80 5.64
C CYS A 70 -8.79 -3.19 6.00
N GLY A 71 -8.37 -4.25 5.30
CA GLY A 71 -8.74 -5.64 5.62
C GLY A 71 -7.67 -6.40 6.41
N ASN A 72 -6.55 -5.78 6.77
CA ASN A 72 -5.45 -6.46 7.43
C ASN A 72 -5.67 -6.60 8.94
N THR A 73 -6.50 -7.57 9.32
CA THR A 73 -6.83 -7.88 10.71
C THR A 73 -5.61 -8.30 11.54
N THR A 74 -4.65 -9.01 10.93
CA THR A 74 -3.41 -9.40 11.61
C THR A 74 -2.58 -8.18 12.01
N MET A 75 -2.44 -7.21 11.12
CA MET A 75 -1.71 -5.98 11.45
C MET A 75 -2.46 -5.16 12.52
N ALA A 76 -3.78 -5.09 12.43
CA ALA A 76 -4.61 -4.45 13.44
C ALA A 76 -4.39 -5.08 14.82
N PHE A 77 -4.37 -6.40 14.90
CA PHE A 77 -4.07 -7.11 16.15
C PHE A 77 -2.70 -6.75 16.70
N VAL A 78 -1.65 -6.79 15.87
CA VAL A 78 -0.28 -6.45 16.29
C VAL A 78 -0.19 -4.99 16.78
N MET A 79 -0.87 -4.06 16.10
CA MET A 79 -0.88 -2.65 16.50
C MET A 79 -1.65 -2.44 17.80
N SER A 80 -2.75 -3.18 18.02
CA SER A 80 -3.47 -3.12 19.30
C SER A 80 -2.58 -3.53 20.48
N GLN A 81 -1.71 -4.52 20.32
CA GLN A 81 -0.76 -4.95 21.35
C GLN A 81 0.19 -3.82 21.78
N ASN A 82 0.63 -2.99 20.81
CA ASN A 82 1.49 -1.84 21.11
C ASN A 82 0.80 -0.81 22.00
N PHE A 83 -0.48 -0.52 21.72
CA PHE A 83 -1.28 0.38 22.54
C PHE A 83 -1.57 -0.19 23.95
N VAL A 84 -1.86 -1.50 24.00
CA VAL A 84 -2.07 -2.20 25.28
C VAL A 84 -0.78 -2.17 26.12
N LYS A 85 0.38 -2.49 25.56
CA LYS A 85 1.67 -2.43 26.26
C LYS A 85 1.92 -1.07 26.92
N GLN A 86 1.52 0.03 26.27
CA GLN A 86 1.69 1.38 26.83
C GLN A 86 0.81 1.63 28.09
N ARG A 87 -0.22 0.83 28.30
CA ARG A 87 -1.14 0.96 29.44
C ARG A 87 -0.87 -0.05 30.56
N LEU A 88 -0.04 -1.08 30.30
CA LEU A 88 0.30 -2.09 31.31
C LEU A 88 1.28 -1.53 32.35
N LYS A 89 1.18 -2.05 33.59
CA LYS A 89 2.14 -1.74 34.66
C LYS A 89 3.50 -2.35 34.41
N SER A 90 3.55 -3.54 33.79
CA SER A 90 4.77 -4.29 33.48
C SER A 90 4.83 -4.67 31.99
N PRO A 91 5.05 -3.70 31.08
CA PRO A 91 5.02 -3.94 29.64
C PRO A 91 6.05 -4.98 29.15
N ALA A 92 7.18 -5.05 29.84
CA ALA A 92 8.28 -5.97 29.48
C ALA A 92 7.92 -7.45 29.69
N THR A 93 6.93 -7.73 30.53
CA THR A 93 6.49 -9.12 30.83
C THR A 93 5.22 -9.51 30.05
N ALA A 94 4.70 -8.60 29.21
CA ALA A 94 3.48 -8.82 28.45
C ALA A 94 3.66 -9.93 27.41
N GLN A 95 2.82 -10.95 27.50
CA GLN A 95 2.71 -12.04 26.56
C GLN A 95 1.33 -12.00 25.90
N PHE A 96 1.30 -11.91 24.59
CA PHE A 96 0.06 -11.87 23.82
C PHE A 96 -0.16 -13.22 23.12
N PRO A 97 -1.43 -13.62 22.93
CA PRO A 97 -1.77 -14.79 22.13
C PRO A 97 -1.43 -14.57 20.66
N TYR A 98 -1.50 -15.61 19.86
CA TYR A 98 -1.51 -15.47 18.40
C TYR A 98 -2.87 -15.00 17.92
N VAL A 99 -2.90 -14.38 16.73
CA VAL A 99 -4.14 -13.83 16.14
C VAL A 99 -5.23 -14.88 15.94
N ASN A 100 -4.85 -16.17 15.81
CA ASN A 100 -5.76 -17.29 15.61
C ASN A 100 -6.09 -18.05 16.90
N ASP A 101 -5.60 -17.60 18.05
CA ASP A 101 -5.87 -18.27 19.32
C ASP A 101 -7.30 -18.02 19.80
N GLN A 102 -7.83 -18.95 20.60
CA GLN A 102 -9.13 -18.77 21.22
C GLN A 102 -9.13 -17.53 22.13
N GLY A 103 -10.20 -16.73 22.02
CA GLY A 103 -10.35 -15.50 22.79
C GLY A 103 -9.72 -14.28 22.11
N VAL A 104 -9.25 -14.43 20.87
CA VAL A 104 -8.83 -13.33 20.01
C VAL A 104 -9.89 -13.14 18.93
N ASP A 105 -10.43 -11.93 18.82
CA ASP A 105 -11.38 -11.56 17.79
C ASP A 105 -11.02 -10.18 17.24
N VAL A 106 -10.99 -10.06 15.91
CA VAL A 106 -10.65 -8.82 15.22
C VAL A 106 -11.69 -8.56 14.12
N VAL A 107 -12.56 -7.61 14.37
CA VAL A 107 -13.66 -7.25 13.47
C VAL A 107 -13.33 -5.93 12.75
N PRO A 108 -13.15 -5.93 11.42
CA PRO A 108 -13.02 -4.70 10.66
C PRO A 108 -14.38 -4.01 10.51
N ASP A 109 -14.40 -2.67 10.54
CA ASP A 109 -15.62 -1.87 10.31
C ASP A 109 -15.81 -1.44 8.84
N GLY A 110 -14.85 -1.77 7.95
CA GLY A 110 -14.88 -1.43 6.53
C GLY A 110 -14.26 -0.07 6.18
N GLU A 111 -14.02 0.81 7.14
CA GLU A 111 -13.45 2.15 6.95
C GLU A 111 -12.02 2.28 7.51
N CYS A 112 -11.24 1.20 7.46
CA CYS A 112 -9.93 1.08 8.09
C CYS A 112 -9.96 1.15 9.62
N GLY A 113 -11.11 1.00 10.24
CA GLY A 113 -11.26 0.81 11.66
C GLY A 113 -11.37 -0.68 12.01
N PHE A 114 -10.99 -1.01 13.23
CA PHE A 114 -10.99 -2.37 13.73
C PHE A 114 -11.38 -2.39 15.20
N GLN A 115 -12.22 -3.33 15.55
CA GLN A 115 -12.47 -3.68 16.95
C GLN A 115 -11.70 -4.94 17.28
N VAL A 116 -10.80 -4.85 18.25
CA VAL A 116 -9.97 -5.95 18.71
C VAL A 116 -10.41 -6.33 20.11
N SER A 117 -10.77 -7.59 20.30
CA SER A 117 -11.02 -8.20 21.61
C SER A 117 -10.01 -9.33 21.81
N ALA A 118 -9.22 -9.26 22.86
CA ALA A 118 -8.20 -10.26 23.16
C ALA A 118 -7.79 -10.23 24.63
N TYR A 119 -6.74 -11.00 24.98
CA TYR A 119 -6.18 -11.02 26.32
C TYR A 119 -4.67 -10.79 26.29
N VAL A 120 -4.12 -10.44 27.43
CA VAL A 120 -2.69 -10.31 27.65
C VAL A 120 -2.33 -10.89 29.01
N ASP A 121 -1.29 -11.69 29.05
CA ASP A 121 -0.70 -12.18 30.30
C ASP A 121 0.47 -11.27 30.66
N SER A 122 0.40 -10.62 31.83
CA SER A 122 1.45 -9.72 32.30
C SER A 122 1.60 -9.77 33.81
N GLN A 123 2.78 -9.43 34.32
CA GLN A 123 2.99 -9.36 35.75
C GLN A 123 2.33 -8.13 36.34
N ASN A 124 1.71 -8.34 37.52
CA ASN A 124 1.25 -7.23 38.35
C ASN A 124 2.40 -6.58 39.13
N GLY A 125 2.08 -5.56 39.96
CA GLY A 125 3.07 -4.87 40.80
C GLY A 125 3.75 -5.75 41.85
N PHE A 126 3.27 -7.00 42.10
CA PHE A 126 3.82 -7.97 43.04
C PHE A 126 4.58 -9.12 42.35
N GLY A 127 4.71 -9.06 41.02
CA GLY A 127 5.40 -10.08 40.21
C GLY A 127 4.55 -11.28 39.82
N ALA A 128 3.27 -11.36 40.25
CA ALA A 128 2.37 -12.45 39.87
C ALA A 128 1.87 -12.25 38.41
N LEU A 129 1.90 -13.33 37.64
CA LEU A 129 1.35 -13.34 36.29
C LEU A 129 -0.17 -13.32 36.30
N ILE A 130 -0.76 -12.33 35.65
CA ILE A 130 -2.24 -12.16 35.61
C ILE A 130 -2.65 -12.03 34.15
N ARG A 131 -3.75 -12.71 33.80
CA ARG A 131 -4.43 -12.56 32.53
C ARG A 131 -5.44 -11.44 32.62
N SER A 132 -5.33 -10.47 31.73
CA SER A 132 -6.28 -9.37 31.56
C SER A 132 -6.86 -9.41 30.17
N SER A 133 -8.19 -9.34 30.04
CA SER A 133 -8.84 -9.15 28.76
C SER A 133 -8.85 -7.69 28.38
N TYR A 134 -8.77 -7.41 27.10
CA TYR A 134 -8.87 -6.05 26.59
C TYR A 134 -9.76 -5.94 25.37
N ARG A 135 -10.33 -4.75 25.21
CA ARG A 135 -11.00 -4.30 23.98
C ARG A 135 -10.35 -3.02 23.51
N ALA A 136 -10.03 -2.95 22.23
CA ALA A 136 -9.43 -1.77 21.61
C ALA A 136 -10.18 -1.44 20.32
N SER A 137 -10.57 -0.19 20.16
CA SER A 137 -11.02 0.37 18.87
C SER A 137 -9.86 1.14 18.27
N ILE A 138 -9.36 0.67 17.16
CA ILE A 138 -8.20 1.26 16.48
C ILE A 138 -8.53 1.55 15.02
N SER A 139 -7.88 2.53 14.44
CA SER A 139 -8.04 2.91 13.04
C SER A 139 -6.69 3.13 12.37
N TYR A 140 -6.65 2.82 11.08
CA TYR A 140 -5.49 3.06 10.23
C TYR A 140 -5.74 4.24 9.31
N ASP A 141 -4.95 5.29 9.45
CA ASP A 141 -4.98 6.46 8.57
C ASP A 141 -4.07 6.20 7.35
N ARG A 142 -4.67 6.00 6.17
CA ARG A 142 -3.95 5.72 4.92
C ARG A 142 -3.09 6.90 4.44
N ALA A 143 -3.49 8.13 4.73
CA ALA A 143 -2.77 9.32 4.29
C ALA A 143 -1.48 9.51 5.06
N THR A 144 -1.54 9.36 6.39
CA THR A 144 -0.38 9.51 7.29
C THR A 144 0.35 8.19 7.55
N LYS A 145 -0.27 7.04 7.18
CA LYS A 145 0.21 5.67 7.47
C LYS A 145 0.38 5.39 8.96
N LEU A 146 -0.42 6.05 9.77
CA LEU A 146 -0.37 5.92 11.22
C LEU A 146 -1.58 5.16 11.74
N TRP A 147 -1.34 4.37 12.79
CA TRP A 147 -2.38 3.73 13.57
C TRP A 147 -2.77 4.62 14.75
N ARG A 148 -4.06 4.69 15.03
CA ARG A 148 -4.61 5.46 16.15
C ARG A 148 -5.53 4.57 16.98
N VAL A 149 -5.50 4.77 18.28
CA VAL A 149 -6.45 4.14 19.19
C VAL A 149 -7.50 5.19 19.60
N SER A 150 -8.76 4.87 19.39
CA SER A 150 -9.89 5.73 19.80
C SER A 150 -10.43 5.31 21.16
N ASP A 151 -10.43 4.02 21.46
CA ASP A 151 -10.84 3.49 22.75
C ASP A 151 -9.98 2.28 23.13
N LEU A 152 -9.66 2.16 24.43
CA LEU A 152 -8.91 1.03 24.97
C LEU A 152 -9.34 0.79 26.42
N ASN A 153 -9.97 -0.36 26.63
CA ASN A 153 -10.39 -0.86 27.95
C ASN A 153 -9.64 -2.15 28.26
N ILE A 154 -9.03 -2.24 29.45
CA ILE A 154 -8.32 -3.41 29.96
C ILE A 154 -8.99 -3.81 31.29
N GLN A 155 -9.38 -5.09 31.42
CA GLN A 155 -10.09 -5.64 32.58
C GLN A 155 -9.30 -6.78 33.21
#